data_0dd59f2b80de096269f8c96027ee6863
#
_entry.id   0dd59f2b80de096269f8c96027ee6863
#
_cell.length_a   1.000
_cell.length_b   1.000
_cell.length_c   1.000
_cell.angle_alpha   90.00
_cell.angle_beta   90.00
_cell.angle_gamma   90.00
#
_symmetry.space_group_name_H-M   'P 1'
#
loop_
_entity.id
_entity.type
_entity.pdbx_description
1 polymer ?
#
loop_
_entity_poly.entity_id
_entity_poly.type
_entity_poly.pdbx_seq_one_letter_code
_entity_poly.pdbx_strand_id
1 'polypeptide(L)'
;MKKEEVKKGVIKMGIGLPVFNPQAAGIDIGDTIHCVAISNGSGGHQVKTTSAFTCDLHEIVNYLKSNKITTAAMESTGVYWLPLYIMLEEAGIEVYLVNAKHVKNVTGRKKDDTDSIWIQKLHTCGLLQKSFQPDNEIRLLRSYTRQRKNLILLGSDAVRRMQKALELMNIKIHTVISDILGKTGMQMVKAIISGERTPQILATLCDPRIKASQEEIIKSLQGIWKEEYLFMLEQAVENYEFHQKQIKSCEEKIRGQLLKQVAIVKEGDITGIEEPVKKKSKTKSRKNQFDFPISPYLIAITGVDLCKIPGISEVTALEFISEVGVDMSKWKSAKHFAAWLNLTPNTKISGGKIISSKMMKKKNKAGQYLRQAASCLSTNKTPIGDYYRRMRARLGGRGAALTTAHKLARLIYTMLLKKVEYNPGMMVDNQEKFKEDKIKKLEKQLARLKNAA
;
A
#
# COMPACT_ATOMS: atom_id res chain seq x y z
N MET A 1 -3.53 -7.37 -52.79
CA MET A 1 -4.40 -8.13 -51.89
C MET A 1 -4.95 -7.19 -50.83
N LYS A 2 -6.23 -6.82 -50.96
CA LYS A 2 -6.93 -5.93 -50.02
C LYS A 2 -7.29 -6.74 -48.78
N LYS A 3 -6.93 -6.26 -47.58
CA LYS A 3 -7.41 -6.82 -46.31
C LYS A 3 -8.88 -6.46 -46.14
N GLU A 4 -9.75 -7.46 -46.14
CA GLU A 4 -11.14 -7.30 -45.72
C GLU A 4 -11.19 -7.07 -44.21
N GLU A 5 -11.55 -5.85 -43.79
CA GLU A 5 -11.95 -5.56 -42.43
C GLU A 5 -13.33 -6.18 -42.17
N VAL A 6 -13.35 -7.21 -41.32
CA VAL A 6 -14.59 -7.78 -40.80
C VAL A 6 -15.23 -6.74 -39.88
N LYS A 7 -16.21 -6.00 -40.37
CA LYS A 7 -17.09 -5.15 -39.56
C LYS A 7 -17.90 -6.05 -38.62
N LYS A 8 -17.50 -6.18 -37.39
CA LYS A 8 -18.34 -6.75 -36.31
C LYS A 8 -19.59 -5.88 -36.21
N GLY A 9 -20.75 -6.45 -36.48
CA GLY A 9 -22.04 -5.79 -36.38
C GLY A 9 -22.26 -5.26 -34.94
N VAL A 10 -22.41 -3.97 -34.81
CA VAL A 10 -22.69 -3.33 -33.50
C VAL A 10 -24.18 -3.50 -33.21
N ILE A 11 -24.52 -4.36 -32.26
CA ILE A 11 -25.88 -4.50 -31.72
C ILE A 11 -26.14 -3.26 -30.85
N LYS A 12 -27.23 -2.52 -31.16
CA LYS A 12 -27.63 -1.35 -30.35
C LYS A 12 -28.66 -1.76 -29.31
N MET A 13 -28.40 -1.43 -28.04
CA MET A 13 -29.43 -1.43 -26.99
C MET A 13 -30.43 -0.27 -27.23
N GLY A 14 -31.64 -0.37 -26.63
CA GLY A 14 -32.71 0.64 -26.76
C GLY A 14 -32.35 2.06 -26.24
N ILE A 15 -31.13 2.28 -25.77
CA ILE A 15 -30.54 3.58 -25.40
C ILE A 15 -29.64 4.18 -26.50
N GLY A 16 -29.55 3.54 -27.65
CA GLY A 16 -28.70 4.01 -28.77
C GLY A 16 -27.19 3.81 -28.57
N LEU A 17 -26.74 3.21 -27.46
CA LEU A 17 -25.34 2.95 -27.16
C LEU A 17 -24.89 1.58 -27.71
N PRO A 18 -23.61 1.45 -28.14
CA PRO A 18 -23.07 0.18 -28.62
C PRO A 18 -22.94 -0.85 -27.47
N VAL A 19 -23.22 -2.12 -27.82
CA VAL A 19 -23.06 -3.26 -26.89
C VAL A 19 -21.65 -3.82 -27.06
N PHE A 20 -20.85 -3.74 -25.99
CA PHE A 20 -19.49 -4.32 -25.92
C PHE A 20 -19.49 -5.67 -25.20
N ASN A 21 -20.27 -5.80 -24.12
CA ASN A 21 -20.37 -7.01 -23.31
C ASN A 21 -21.82 -7.54 -23.36
N PRO A 22 -22.18 -8.35 -24.37
CA PRO A 22 -23.56 -8.82 -24.48
C PRO A 22 -23.98 -9.80 -23.38
N GLN A 23 -23.03 -10.57 -22.82
CA GLN A 23 -23.24 -11.54 -21.74
C GLN A 23 -22.78 -10.96 -20.40
N ALA A 24 -23.28 -9.79 -20.04
CA ALA A 24 -22.88 -9.04 -18.87
C ALA A 24 -23.93 -9.08 -17.76
N ALA A 25 -23.48 -9.25 -16.52
CA ALA A 25 -24.27 -9.05 -15.31
C ALA A 25 -23.87 -7.78 -14.57
N GLY A 26 -24.82 -7.19 -13.84
CA GLY A 26 -24.60 -6.14 -12.86
C GLY A 26 -25.00 -6.63 -11.50
N ILE A 27 -24.13 -6.43 -10.49
CA ILE A 27 -24.34 -6.92 -9.14
C ILE A 27 -24.26 -5.74 -8.18
N ASP A 28 -25.33 -5.51 -7.45
CA ASP A 28 -25.37 -4.61 -6.30
C ASP A 28 -25.12 -5.41 -5.03
N ILE A 29 -24.10 -4.98 -4.27
CA ILE A 29 -23.59 -5.70 -3.09
C ILE A 29 -24.02 -4.98 -1.81
N GLY A 30 -24.87 -5.62 -1.02
CA GLY A 30 -25.18 -5.24 0.36
C GLY A 30 -24.44 -6.11 1.39
N ASP A 31 -24.65 -5.83 2.64
CA ASP A 31 -24.13 -6.62 3.77
C ASP A 31 -24.94 -7.92 4.00
N THR A 32 -26.23 -7.88 3.75
CA THR A 32 -27.17 -8.98 3.98
C THR A 32 -27.86 -9.48 2.71
N ILE A 33 -27.92 -8.65 1.67
CA ILE A 33 -28.65 -8.93 0.43
C ILE A 33 -27.81 -8.53 -0.78
N HIS A 34 -27.82 -9.38 -1.81
CA HIS A 34 -27.23 -9.10 -3.12
C HIS A 34 -28.29 -9.11 -4.19
N CYS A 35 -28.25 -8.11 -5.09
CA CYS A 35 -29.14 -8.02 -6.25
C CYS A 35 -28.34 -8.21 -7.53
N VAL A 36 -28.72 -9.17 -8.37
CA VAL A 36 -28.06 -9.52 -9.61
C VAL A 36 -29.00 -9.27 -10.78
N ALA A 37 -28.58 -8.42 -11.73
CA ALA A 37 -29.33 -8.12 -12.94
C ALA A 37 -28.60 -8.68 -14.16
N ILE A 38 -29.35 -9.33 -15.05
CA ILE A 38 -28.90 -9.78 -16.40
C ILE A 38 -29.88 -9.29 -17.47
N SER A 39 -29.46 -9.23 -18.72
CA SER A 39 -30.34 -8.93 -19.83
C SER A 39 -31.19 -10.15 -20.19
N ASN A 40 -32.49 -9.94 -20.50
CA ASN A 40 -33.40 -11.01 -20.96
C ASN A 40 -33.39 -11.20 -22.49
N GLY A 41 -32.49 -10.51 -23.21
CA GLY A 41 -32.38 -10.60 -24.68
C GLY A 41 -33.40 -9.77 -25.45
N SER A 42 -34.55 -9.40 -24.88
CA SER A 42 -35.64 -8.61 -25.50
C SER A 42 -35.63 -7.13 -25.12
N GLY A 43 -34.48 -6.63 -24.57
CA GLY A 43 -34.36 -5.25 -24.13
C GLY A 43 -34.77 -4.99 -22.68
N GLY A 44 -35.29 -6.02 -21.98
CA GLY A 44 -35.59 -5.98 -20.55
C GLY A 44 -34.46 -6.58 -19.66
N HIS A 45 -34.75 -6.68 -18.38
CA HIS A 45 -33.83 -7.22 -17.38
C HIS A 45 -34.53 -8.27 -16.51
N GLN A 46 -33.77 -9.27 -16.10
CA GLN A 46 -34.15 -10.18 -15.04
C GLN A 46 -33.30 -9.82 -13.81
N VAL A 47 -33.95 -9.66 -12.65
CA VAL A 47 -33.28 -9.37 -11.40
C VAL A 47 -33.53 -10.52 -10.45
N LYS A 48 -32.45 -11.12 -9.94
CA LYS A 48 -32.47 -12.10 -8.86
C LYS A 48 -31.94 -11.43 -7.59
N THR A 49 -32.68 -11.53 -6.50
CA THR A 49 -32.28 -11.07 -5.18
C THR A 49 -32.04 -12.30 -4.31
N THR A 50 -30.90 -12.33 -3.61
CA THR A 50 -30.53 -13.42 -2.69
C THR A 50 -30.00 -12.83 -1.39
N SER A 51 -29.93 -13.64 -0.35
CA SER A 51 -29.20 -13.27 0.86
C SER A 51 -27.68 -13.38 0.62
N ALA A 52 -26.89 -12.95 1.60
CA ALA A 52 -25.42 -12.96 1.52
C ALA A 52 -24.78 -14.21 2.15
N PHE A 53 -25.55 -15.28 2.44
CA PHE A 53 -24.99 -16.53 2.92
C PHE A 53 -24.23 -17.27 1.82
N THR A 54 -23.24 -18.06 2.19
CA THR A 54 -22.40 -18.77 1.22
C THR A 54 -23.19 -19.68 0.27
N CYS A 55 -24.24 -20.36 0.74
CA CYS A 55 -25.13 -21.14 -0.12
C CYS A 55 -25.78 -20.28 -1.22
N ASP A 56 -26.23 -19.09 -0.84
CA ASP A 56 -26.89 -18.17 -1.79
C ASP A 56 -25.90 -17.52 -2.75
N LEU A 57 -24.63 -17.32 -2.33
CA LEU A 57 -23.56 -16.93 -3.25
C LEU A 57 -23.30 -18.02 -4.31
N HIS A 58 -23.34 -19.30 -3.94
CA HIS A 58 -23.30 -20.41 -4.91
C HIS A 58 -24.49 -20.39 -5.88
N GLU A 59 -25.68 -20.05 -5.38
CA GLU A 59 -26.84 -19.87 -6.26
C GLU A 59 -26.64 -18.73 -7.27
N ILE A 60 -26.03 -17.61 -6.87
CA ILE A 60 -25.66 -16.53 -7.80
C ILE A 60 -24.71 -17.04 -8.88
N VAL A 61 -23.66 -17.76 -8.49
CA VAL A 61 -22.68 -18.31 -9.45
C VAL A 61 -23.37 -19.26 -10.44
N ASN A 62 -24.21 -20.17 -9.94
CA ASN A 62 -24.95 -21.11 -10.78
C ASN A 62 -25.95 -20.40 -11.70
N TYR A 63 -26.67 -19.40 -11.20
CA TYR A 63 -27.58 -18.57 -11.98
C TYR A 63 -26.86 -17.85 -13.12
N LEU A 64 -25.68 -17.27 -12.88
CA LEU A 64 -24.91 -16.61 -13.91
C LEU A 64 -24.36 -17.59 -14.95
N LYS A 65 -23.89 -18.77 -14.54
CA LYS A 65 -23.44 -19.84 -15.44
C LYS A 65 -24.57 -20.38 -16.33
N SER A 66 -25.74 -20.68 -15.75
CA SER A 66 -26.89 -21.18 -16.51
C SER A 66 -27.40 -20.19 -17.55
N ASN A 67 -27.24 -18.88 -17.30
CA ASN A 67 -27.55 -17.81 -18.25
C ASN A 67 -26.37 -17.44 -19.16
N LYS A 68 -25.29 -18.25 -19.19
CA LYS A 68 -24.10 -18.07 -20.05
C LYS A 68 -23.42 -16.69 -19.86
N ILE A 69 -23.47 -16.12 -18.66
CA ILE A 69 -22.82 -14.86 -18.35
C ILE A 69 -21.32 -15.10 -18.27
N THR A 70 -20.54 -14.31 -19.00
CA THR A 70 -19.09 -14.40 -19.07
C THR A 70 -18.39 -13.31 -18.25
N THR A 71 -19.09 -12.20 -17.97
CA THR A 71 -18.53 -11.08 -17.25
C THR A 71 -19.55 -10.41 -16.34
N ALA A 72 -19.12 -10.00 -15.14
CA ALA A 72 -19.97 -9.33 -14.16
C ALA A 72 -19.30 -8.07 -13.63
N ALA A 73 -20.08 -7.00 -13.44
CA ALA A 73 -19.62 -5.80 -12.73
C ALA A 73 -20.27 -5.71 -11.36
N MET A 74 -19.49 -5.38 -10.34
CA MET A 74 -19.98 -5.18 -8.98
C MET A 74 -19.36 -3.96 -8.33
N GLU A 75 -20.12 -3.29 -7.45
CA GLU A 75 -19.62 -2.14 -6.71
C GLU A 75 -18.74 -2.59 -5.53
N SER A 76 -17.64 -1.85 -5.27
CA SER A 76 -16.70 -2.11 -4.16
C SER A 76 -17.21 -1.54 -2.83
N THR A 77 -18.37 -2.00 -2.37
CA THR A 77 -18.97 -1.57 -1.09
C THR A 77 -18.35 -2.32 0.07
N GLY A 78 -17.67 -1.63 0.97
CA GLY A 78 -17.04 -2.22 2.15
C GLY A 78 -16.09 -3.37 1.82
N VAL A 79 -16.29 -4.51 2.47
CA VAL A 79 -15.59 -5.80 2.26
C VAL A 79 -16.51 -6.88 1.69
N TYR A 80 -17.80 -6.59 1.56
CA TYR A 80 -18.86 -7.56 1.27
C TYR A 80 -18.77 -8.17 -0.15
N TRP A 81 -18.10 -7.45 -1.07
CA TRP A 81 -17.89 -7.90 -2.44
C TRP A 81 -16.88 -9.08 -2.56
N LEU A 82 -15.97 -9.23 -1.58
CA LEU A 82 -14.82 -10.13 -1.72
C LEU A 82 -15.20 -11.62 -1.82
N PRO A 83 -16.11 -12.17 -0.98
CA PRO A 83 -16.51 -13.57 -1.11
C PRO A 83 -17.07 -13.91 -2.48
N LEU A 84 -18.05 -13.15 -2.96
CA LEU A 84 -18.65 -13.38 -4.27
C LEU A 84 -17.66 -13.14 -5.41
N TYR A 85 -16.76 -12.14 -5.28
CA TYR A 85 -15.70 -11.89 -6.25
C TYR A 85 -14.82 -13.12 -6.45
N ILE A 86 -14.36 -13.73 -5.36
CA ILE A 86 -13.51 -14.94 -5.41
C ILE A 86 -14.24 -16.09 -6.08
N MET A 87 -15.48 -16.36 -5.67
CA MET A 87 -16.28 -17.45 -6.23
C MET A 87 -16.56 -17.28 -7.73
N LEU A 88 -16.83 -16.06 -8.19
CA LEU A 88 -17.02 -15.76 -9.61
C LEU A 88 -15.71 -15.91 -10.39
N GLU A 89 -14.58 -15.47 -9.85
CA GLU A 89 -13.26 -15.61 -10.46
C GLU A 89 -12.88 -17.09 -10.61
N GLU A 90 -13.09 -17.90 -9.56
CA GLU A 90 -12.91 -19.37 -9.59
C GLU A 90 -13.86 -20.07 -10.57
N ALA A 91 -15.04 -19.51 -10.76
CA ALA A 91 -16.03 -20.01 -11.72
C ALA A 91 -15.71 -19.65 -13.18
N GLY A 92 -14.64 -18.89 -13.45
CA GLY A 92 -14.21 -18.43 -14.77
C GLY A 92 -15.00 -17.23 -15.30
N ILE A 93 -15.75 -16.53 -14.45
CA ILE A 93 -16.47 -15.30 -14.82
C ILE A 93 -15.55 -14.10 -14.59
N GLU A 94 -15.32 -13.29 -15.63
CA GLU A 94 -14.51 -12.09 -15.50
C GLU A 94 -15.24 -11.03 -14.66
N VAL A 95 -14.62 -10.61 -13.53
CA VAL A 95 -15.26 -9.65 -12.62
C VAL A 95 -14.66 -8.26 -12.74
N TYR A 96 -15.52 -7.27 -12.98
CA TYR A 96 -15.22 -5.84 -12.94
C TYR A 96 -15.64 -5.26 -11.59
N LEU A 97 -14.68 -5.20 -10.65
CA LEU A 97 -14.90 -4.45 -9.43
C LEU A 97 -14.82 -2.95 -9.74
N VAL A 98 -15.91 -2.22 -9.51
CA VAL A 98 -16.02 -0.81 -9.89
C VAL A 98 -16.17 0.10 -8.68
N ASN A 99 -15.71 1.34 -8.81
CA ASN A 99 -15.85 2.33 -7.75
C ASN A 99 -17.22 3.02 -7.84
N ALA A 100 -17.94 3.13 -6.71
CA ALA A 100 -19.23 3.80 -6.60
C ALA A 100 -19.29 5.19 -7.27
N LYS A 101 -18.22 5.96 -7.21
CA LYS A 101 -18.15 7.27 -7.87
C LYS A 101 -18.22 7.20 -9.39
N HIS A 102 -17.67 6.15 -9.98
CA HIS A 102 -17.73 5.98 -11.43
C HIS A 102 -19.14 5.64 -11.87
N VAL A 103 -19.84 4.79 -11.12
CA VAL A 103 -21.24 4.42 -11.39
C VAL A 103 -22.17 5.63 -11.23
N LYS A 104 -22.00 6.42 -10.16
CA LYS A 104 -22.85 7.60 -9.87
C LYS A 104 -22.61 8.80 -10.78
N ASN A 105 -21.44 8.93 -11.40
CA ASN A 105 -21.09 10.07 -12.26
C ASN A 105 -21.60 9.94 -13.70
N VAL A 106 -22.15 8.79 -14.08
CA VAL A 106 -22.75 8.61 -15.42
C VAL A 106 -24.20 9.06 -15.36
N THR A 107 -24.56 10.06 -16.18
CA THR A 107 -25.93 10.58 -16.30
C THR A 107 -26.78 9.64 -17.15
N GLY A 108 -28.11 9.67 -16.98
CA GLY A 108 -29.07 8.92 -17.81
C GLY A 108 -29.71 7.72 -17.10
N ARG A 109 -29.51 7.55 -15.78
CA ARG A 109 -30.23 6.56 -14.97
C ARG A 109 -31.73 6.92 -14.95
N LYS A 110 -32.60 5.94 -15.32
CA LYS A 110 -34.05 6.06 -15.12
C LYS A 110 -34.38 5.87 -13.64
N LYS A 111 -35.44 6.54 -13.17
CA LYS A 111 -35.85 6.46 -11.75
C LYS A 111 -36.18 5.03 -11.29
N ASP A 112 -36.69 4.19 -12.22
CA ASP A 112 -37.13 2.83 -11.94
C ASP A 112 -36.00 1.78 -12.06
N ASP A 113 -34.78 2.18 -12.48
CA ASP A 113 -33.64 1.28 -12.54
C ASP A 113 -33.07 1.03 -11.13
N THR A 114 -33.03 -0.23 -10.71
CA THR A 114 -32.27 -0.65 -9.52
C THR A 114 -30.77 -0.48 -9.77
N ASP A 115 -29.99 -0.41 -8.69
CA ASP A 115 -28.53 -0.23 -8.80
C ASP A 115 -27.88 -1.38 -9.62
N SER A 116 -28.36 -2.62 -9.46
CA SER A 116 -27.87 -3.77 -10.23
C SER A 116 -28.17 -3.65 -11.74
N ILE A 117 -29.38 -3.20 -12.12
CA ILE A 117 -29.75 -2.96 -13.53
C ILE A 117 -28.86 -1.86 -14.13
N TRP A 118 -28.65 -0.77 -13.38
CA TRP A 118 -27.80 0.33 -13.84
C TRP A 118 -26.35 -0.11 -14.04
N ILE A 119 -25.78 -0.85 -13.10
CA ILE A 119 -24.43 -1.43 -13.22
C ILE A 119 -24.36 -2.34 -14.45
N GLN A 120 -25.37 -3.20 -14.67
CA GLN A 120 -25.45 -4.10 -15.82
C GLN A 120 -25.46 -3.32 -17.15
N LYS A 121 -26.30 -2.29 -17.27
CA LYS A 121 -26.38 -1.43 -18.47
C LYS A 121 -25.03 -0.77 -18.77
N LEU A 122 -24.42 -0.16 -17.77
CA LEU A 122 -23.11 0.48 -17.93
C LEU A 122 -22.02 -0.51 -18.31
N HIS A 123 -22.05 -1.72 -17.74
CA HIS A 123 -21.10 -2.78 -18.05
C HIS A 123 -21.28 -3.31 -19.48
N THR A 124 -22.50 -3.53 -19.88
CA THR A 124 -22.84 -3.95 -21.26
C THR A 124 -22.33 -2.93 -22.28
N CYS A 125 -22.45 -1.63 -22.01
CA CYS A 125 -21.96 -0.57 -22.87
C CYS A 125 -20.44 -0.30 -22.77
N GLY A 126 -19.69 -1.04 -21.93
CA GLY A 126 -18.25 -0.86 -21.76
C GLY A 126 -17.86 0.45 -21.07
N LEU A 127 -18.78 1.09 -20.33
CA LEU A 127 -18.57 2.38 -19.69
C LEU A 127 -17.90 2.28 -18.30
N LEU A 128 -17.77 1.06 -17.78
CA LEU A 128 -17.17 0.83 -16.46
C LEU A 128 -15.67 0.53 -16.56
N GLN A 129 -14.90 1.11 -15.64
CA GLN A 129 -13.48 0.84 -15.51
C GLN A 129 -13.23 -0.14 -14.38
N LYS A 130 -12.55 -1.25 -14.69
CA LYS A 130 -12.15 -2.27 -13.74
C LYS A 130 -11.14 -1.68 -12.73
N SER A 131 -11.43 -1.79 -11.44
CA SER A 131 -10.47 -1.52 -10.38
C SER A 131 -9.41 -2.62 -10.36
N PHE A 132 -8.15 -2.22 -10.23
CA PHE A 132 -7.06 -3.18 -10.15
C PHE A 132 -7.21 -4.10 -8.93
N GLN A 133 -7.18 -5.39 -9.19
CA GLN A 133 -7.01 -6.45 -8.20
C GLN A 133 -5.77 -7.26 -8.57
N PRO A 134 -4.91 -7.59 -7.60
CA PRO A 134 -3.78 -8.48 -7.86
C PRO A 134 -4.26 -9.93 -7.96
N ASP A 135 -3.39 -10.78 -8.46
CA ASP A 135 -3.59 -12.22 -8.50
C ASP A 135 -3.79 -12.79 -7.09
N ASN A 136 -4.38 -13.95 -6.97
CA ASN A 136 -4.74 -14.56 -5.69
C ASN A 136 -3.55 -14.68 -4.73
N GLU A 137 -2.38 -15.11 -5.22
CA GLU A 137 -1.17 -15.26 -4.44
C GLU A 137 -0.66 -13.91 -3.88
N ILE A 138 -0.71 -12.86 -4.68
CA ILE A 138 -0.37 -11.50 -4.25
C ILE A 138 -1.46 -10.95 -3.31
N ARG A 139 -2.72 -11.30 -3.51
CA ARG A 139 -3.83 -10.92 -2.62
C ARG A 139 -3.65 -11.51 -1.23
N LEU A 140 -3.22 -12.78 -1.16
CA LEU A 140 -2.91 -13.46 0.09
C LEU A 140 -1.70 -12.80 0.80
N LEU A 141 -0.61 -12.56 0.09
CA LEU A 141 0.55 -11.84 0.62
C LEU A 141 0.16 -10.44 1.13
N ARG A 142 -0.67 -9.71 0.37
CA ARG A 142 -1.21 -8.40 0.76
C ARG A 142 -1.99 -8.48 2.07
N SER A 143 -2.79 -9.52 2.27
CA SER A 143 -3.56 -9.70 3.50
C SER A 143 -2.65 -9.87 4.71
N TYR A 144 -1.62 -10.70 4.61
CA TYR A 144 -0.65 -10.91 5.68
C TYR A 144 0.21 -9.66 5.96
N THR A 145 0.70 -8.98 4.93
CA THR A 145 1.51 -7.76 5.12
C THR A 145 0.69 -6.62 5.75
N ARG A 146 -0.57 -6.49 5.38
CA ARG A 146 -1.49 -5.52 6.00
C ARG A 146 -1.82 -5.89 7.44
N GLN A 147 -2.04 -7.17 7.74
CA GLN A 147 -2.28 -7.66 9.09
C GLN A 147 -1.06 -7.38 9.98
N ARG A 148 0.15 -7.72 9.50
CA ARG A 148 1.39 -7.40 10.22
C ARG A 148 1.49 -5.91 10.55
N LYS A 149 1.18 -5.04 9.59
CA LYS A 149 1.20 -3.59 9.79
C LYS A 149 0.21 -3.12 10.84
N ASN A 150 -1.00 -3.68 10.85
CA ASN A 150 -2.01 -3.38 11.86
C ASN A 150 -1.53 -3.81 13.26
N LEU A 151 -0.93 -5.00 13.39
CA LEU A 151 -0.38 -5.49 14.65
C LEU A 151 0.76 -4.60 15.18
N ILE A 152 1.63 -4.08 14.30
CA ILE A 152 2.66 -3.10 14.65
C ILE A 152 2.04 -1.80 15.18
N LEU A 153 0.95 -1.33 14.59
CA LEU A 153 0.24 -0.13 15.06
C LEU A 153 -0.38 -0.36 16.44
N LEU A 154 -1.00 -1.52 16.68
CA LEU A 154 -1.57 -1.91 17.98
C LEU A 154 -0.46 -2.04 19.04
N GLY A 155 0.65 -2.67 18.71
CA GLY A 155 1.82 -2.73 19.60
C GLY A 155 2.37 -1.34 19.93
N SER A 156 2.40 -0.43 18.98
CA SER A 156 2.82 0.98 19.21
C SER A 156 1.83 1.73 20.10
N ASP A 157 0.53 1.40 20.03
CA ASP A 157 -0.47 1.93 20.96
C ASP A 157 -0.25 1.44 22.38
N ALA A 158 0.03 0.15 22.54
CA ALA A 158 0.37 -0.43 23.84
C ALA A 158 1.59 0.28 24.48
N VAL A 159 2.64 0.57 23.68
CA VAL A 159 3.79 1.34 24.16
C VAL A 159 3.40 2.74 24.64
N ARG A 160 2.54 3.45 23.92
CA ARG A 160 2.03 4.77 24.36
C ARG A 160 1.28 4.66 25.69
N ARG A 161 0.51 3.58 25.89
CA ARG A 161 -0.19 3.32 27.15
C ARG A 161 0.77 3.02 28.29
N MET A 162 1.85 2.24 28.05
CA MET A 162 2.93 2.06 29.05
C MET A 162 3.51 3.39 29.48
N GLN A 163 3.90 4.23 28.51
CA GLN A 163 4.45 5.56 28.80
C GLN A 163 3.47 6.42 29.59
N LYS A 164 2.18 6.40 29.21
CA LYS A 164 1.15 7.15 29.92
C LYS A 164 0.98 6.67 31.35
N ALA A 165 0.97 5.37 31.61
CA ALA A 165 0.85 4.82 32.97
C ALA A 165 2.05 5.25 33.86
N LEU A 166 3.27 5.20 33.33
CA LEU A 166 4.46 5.69 34.02
C LEU A 166 4.39 7.21 34.31
N GLU A 167 3.92 7.99 33.35
CA GLU A 167 3.72 9.44 33.53
C GLU A 167 2.68 9.76 34.62
N LEU A 168 1.57 8.99 34.68
CA LEU A 168 0.55 9.16 35.70
C LEU A 168 1.10 8.83 37.13
N MET A 169 2.06 7.94 37.22
CA MET A 169 2.82 7.67 38.46
C MET A 169 3.99 8.63 38.68
N ASN A 170 4.18 9.64 37.86
CA ASN A 170 5.31 10.54 37.82
C ASN A 170 6.68 9.87 37.71
N ILE A 171 6.75 8.70 37.08
CA ILE A 171 7.99 7.98 36.79
C ILE A 171 8.56 8.49 35.48
N LYS A 172 9.72 9.18 35.53
CA LYS A 172 10.31 9.88 34.39
C LYS A 172 11.44 9.10 33.70
N ILE A 173 11.31 7.79 33.66
CA ILE A 173 12.32 6.89 33.06
C ILE A 173 12.73 7.27 31.62
N HIS A 174 11.82 7.87 30.83
CA HIS A 174 12.10 8.32 29.49
C HIS A 174 13.09 9.48 29.38
N THR A 175 13.39 10.16 30.48
CA THR A 175 14.40 11.24 30.52
C THR A 175 15.82 10.69 30.60
N VAL A 176 15.98 9.49 31.13
CA VAL A 176 17.28 8.85 31.38
C VAL A 176 17.59 7.70 30.42
N ILE A 177 16.57 7.06 29.86
CA ILE A 177 16.73 6.01 28.83
C ILE A 177 16.12 6.43 27.49
N SER A 178 16.78 6.06 26.42
CA SER A 178 16.34 6.43 25.06
C SER A 178 15.14 5.62 24.56
N ASP A 179 14.89 4.45 25.14
CA ASP A 179 13.86 3.51 24.66
C ASP A 179 13.34 2.63 25.79
N ILE A 180 12.05 2.78 26.10
CA ILE A 180 11.37 1.97 27.11
C ILE A 180 11.31 0.48 26.72
N LEU A 181 11.28 0.18 25.42
CA LEU A 181 11.30 -1.19 24.91
C LEU A 181 12.68 -1.82 24.87
N GLY A 182 13.73 -1.04 25.19
CA GLY A 182 15.08 -1.56 25.32
C GLY A 182 15.21 -2.50 26.51
N LYS A 183 16.32 -3.26 26.56
CA LYS A 183 16.59 -4.24 27.64
C LYS A 183 16.37 -3.62 29.02
N THR A 184 17.03 -2.50 29.32
CA THR A 184 16.90 -1.78 30.59
C THR A 184 15.47 -1.34 30.86
N GLY A 185 14.81 -0.67 29.92
CA GLY A 185 13.45 -0.17 30.11
C GLY A 185 12.45 -1.28 30.43
N MET A 186 12.49 -2.38 29.66
CA MET A 186 11.60 -3.52 29.91
C MET A 186 11.92 -4.26 31.23
N GLN A 187 13.19 -4.35 31.62
CA GLN A 187 13.56 -4.91 32.92
C GLN A 187 13.01 -4.08 34.07
N MET A 188 13.14 -2.75 34.00
CA MET A 188 12.58 -1.85 35.01
C MET A 188 11.06 -1.92 35.07
N VAL A 189 10.40 -1.85 33.93
CA VAL A 189 8.91 -1.93 33.83
C VAL A 189 8.41 -3.25 34.43
N LYS A 190 9.04 -4.37 34.11
CA LYS A 190 8.69 -5.68 34.69
C LYS A 190 8.94 -5.77 36.17
N ALA A 191 10.05 -5.23 36.67
CA ALA A 191 10.33 -5.16 38.10
C ALA A 191 9.28 -4.31 38.84
N ILE A 192 8.86 -3.18 38.25
CA ILE A 192 7.80 -2.35 38.82
C ILE A 192 6.48 -3.14 38.89
N ILE A 193 6.09 -3.86 37.84
CA ILE A 193 4.89 -4.70 37.82
C ILE A 193 5.00 -5.80 38.87
N SER A 194 6.18 -6.42 39.07
CA SER A 194 6.43 -7.46 40.07
C SER A 194 6.47 -6.94 41.49
N GLY A 195 6.25 -5.65 41.75
CA GLY A 195 6.15 -5.08 43.06
C GLY A 195 7.39 -4.32 43.56
N GLU A 196 8.45 -4.23 42.75
CA GLU A 196 9.63 -3.42 43.20
C GLU A 196 9.32 -1.91 43.12
N ARG A 197 9.58 -1.22 44.25
CA ARG A 197 9.29 0.21 44.40
C ARG A 197 10.51 1.03 44.81
N THR A 198 11.62 0.34 45.14
CA THR A 198 12.84 0.95 45.63
C THR A 198 13.64 1.54 44.47
N PRO A 199 13.77 2.87 44.33
CA PRO A 199 14.46 3.48 43.20
C PRO A 199 15.92 3.02 43.06
N GLN A 200 16.60 2.76 44.19
CA GLN A 200 17.99 2.28 44.25
C GLN A 200 18.10 0.88 43.57
N ILE A 201 17.19 -0.04 43.91
CA ILE A 201 17.16 -1.39 43.34
C ILE A 201 16.83 -1.32 41.84
N LEU A 202 15.79 -0.55 41.46
CA LEU A 202 15.43 -0.37 40.04
C LEU A 202 16.57 0.25 39.23
N ALA A 203 17.37 1.14 39.84
CA ALA A 203 18.53 1.77 39.19
C ALA A 203 19.65 0.75 38.85
N THR A 204 19.79 -0.34 39.63
CA THR A 204 20.80 -1.39 39.37
C THR A 204 20.50 -2.15 38.05
N LEU A 205 19.27 -2.10 37.56
CA LEU A 205 18.86 -2.71 36.28
C LEU A 205 19.36 -1.91 35.07
N CYS A 206 19.92 -0.72 35.26
CA CYS A 206 20.45 0.12 34.20
C CYS A 206 21.68 -0.49 33.53
N ASP A 207 21.72 -0.42 32.22
CA ASP A 207 22.91 -0.74 31.43
C ASP A 207 24.00 0.28 31.73
N PRO A 208 25.26 -0.12 32.06
CA PRO A 208 26.35 0.79 32.38
C PRO A 208 26.68 1.82 31.29
N ARG A 209 26.23 1.59 30.05
CA ARG A 209 26.40 2.51 28.92
C ARG A 209 25.43 3.69 28.92
N ILE A 210 24.50 3.77 29.87
CA ILE A 210 23.57 4.89 30.00
C ILE A 210 24.32 6.10 30.48
N LYS A 211 24.16 7.24 29.83
CA LYS A 211 24.93 8.47 30.11
C LYS A 211 24.45 9.23 31.35
N ALA A 212 23.22 9.00 31.80
CA ALA A 212 22.66 9.65 32.96
C ALA A 212 23.40 9.19 34.22
N SER A 213 23.58 10.08 35.19
CA SER A 213 24.16 9.73 36.47
C SER A 213 23.27 8.80 37.29
N GLN A 214 23.83 8.03 38.19
CA GLN A 214 23.04 7.14 39.05
C GLN A 214 22.01 7.92 39.90
N GLU A 215 22.35 9.12 40.33
CA GLU A 215 21.44 10.00 41.05
C GLU A 215 20.25 10.45 40.20
N GLU A 216 20.50 10.81 38.93
CA GLU A 216 19.43 11.16 37.99
C GLU A 216 18.52 9.98 37.70
N ILE A 217 19.08 8.78 37.58
CA ILE A 217 18.31 7.55 37.36
C ILE A 217 17.41 7.28 38.57
N ILE A 218 17.97 7.35 39.81
CA ILE A 218 17.22 7.16 41.04
C ILE A 218 16.10 8.21 41.16
N LYS A 219 16.37 9.48 40.87
CA LYS A 219 15.36 10.54 40.89
C LYS A 219 14.23 10.28 39.86
N SER A 220 14.57 9.79 38.68
CA SER A 220 13.59 9.50 37.63
C SER A 220 12.63 8.34 37.97
N LEU A 221 13.04 7.50 38.95
CA LEU A 221 12.29 6.32 39.40
C LEU A 221 11.48 6.57 40.68
N GLN A 222 11.59 7.74 41.27
CA GLN A 222 10.75 8.15 42.39
C GLN A 222 9.35 8.46 41.87
N GLY A 223 8.38 7.61 42.19
CA GLY A 223 7.04 7.72 41.69
C GLY A 223 5.96 7.71 42.77
N ILE A 224 4.74 8.04 42.37
CA ILE A 224 3.51 7.92 43.15
C ILE A 224 2.82 6.63 42.77
N TRP A 225 2.95 5.63 43.63
CA TRP A 225 2.44 4.30 43.36
C TRP A 225 0.93 4.22 43.61
N LYS A 226 0.14 4.05 42.53
CA LYS A 226 -1.32 3.87 42.54
C LYS A 226 -1.66 2.58 41.85
N GLU A 227 -2.52 1.79 42.46
CA GLU A 227 -2.90 0.46 41.97
C GLU A 227 -3.52 0.50 40.56
N GLU A 228 -4.37 1.47 40.33
CA GLU A 228 -5.01 1.65 39.01
C GLU A 228 -4.00 1.93 37.90
N TYR A 229 -2.91 2.64 38.13
CA TYR A 229 -1.88 2.94 37.14
C TYR A 229 -0.89 1.78 36.95
N LEU A 230 -0.63 1.02 38.02
CA LEU A 230 0.13 -0.22 37.94
C LEU A 230 -0.60 -1.25 37.11
N PHE A 231 -1.90 -1.43 37.34
CA PHE A 231 -2.76 -2.30 36.54
C PHE A 231 -2.78 -1.88 35.07
N MET A 232 -2.91 -0.57 34.77
CA MET A 232 -2.82 -0.06 33.40
C MET A 232 -1.47 -0.38 32.76
N LEU A 233 -0.37 -0.28 33.50
CA LEU A 233 0.98 -0.59 33.03
C LEU A 233 1.12 -2.08 32.70
N GLU A 234 0.68 -2.95 33.59
CA GLU A 234 0.69 -4.39 33.43
C GLU A 234 -0.08 -4.81 32.16
N GLN A 235 -1.33 -4.38 32.03
CA GLN A 235 -2.12 -4.66 30.83
C GLN A 235 -1.48 -4.13 29.54
N ALA A 236 -0.85 -2.97 29.59
CA ALA A 236 -0.18 -2.42 28.42
C ALA A 236 1.05 -3.25 28.02
N VAL A 237 1.80 -3.80 28.98
CA VAL A 237 2.92 -4.72 28.72
C VAL A 237 2.43 -6.03 28.13
N GLU A 238 1.41 -6.65 28.72
CA GLU A 238 0.81 -7.89 28.21
C GLU A 238 0.32 -7.73 26.78
N ASN A 239 -0.42 -6.65 26.49
CA ASN A 239 -0.88 -6.33 25.14
C ASN A 239 0.28 -6.17 24.15
N TYR A 240 1.36 -5.49 24.54
CA TYR A 240 2.54 -5.36 23.71
C TYR A 240 3.17 -6.72 23.42
N GLU A 241 3.40 -7.55 24.42
CA GLU A 241 3.98 -8.89 24.25
C GLU A 241 3.08 -9.81 23.41
N PHE A 242 1.77 -9.73 23.62
CA PHE A 242 0.80 -10.44 22.79
C PHE A 242 0.92 -10.04 21.32
N HIS A 243 0.94 -8.74 21.01
CA HIS A 243 1.10 -8.28 19.64
C HIS A 243 2.44 -8.68 19.04
N GLN A 244 3.53 -8.72 19.82
CA GLN A 244 4.84 -9.21 19.34
C GLN A 244 4.77 -10.69 18.93
N LYS A 245 4.08 -11.55 19.69
CA LYS A 245 3.84 -12.95 19.32
C LYS A 245 3.02 -13.05 18.02
N GLN A 246 1.95 -12.26 17.88
CA GLN A 246 1.13 -12.24 16.68
C GLN A 246 1.91 -11.75 15.44
N ILE A 247 2.79 -10.75 15.61
CA ILE A 247 3.65 -10.28 14.52
C ILE A 247 4.56 -11.40 14.02
N LYS A 248 5.20 -12.16 14.93
CA LYS A 248 6.06 -13.31 14.54
C LYS A 248 5.29 -14.37 13.78
N SER A 249 4.11 -14.77 14.27
CA SER A 249 3.25 -15.73 13.57
C SER A 249 2.85 -15.23 12.17
N CYS A 250 2.56 -13.92 12.04
CA CYS A 250 2.27 -13.32 10.75
C CYS A 250 3.48 -13.31 9.82
N GLU A 251 4.69 -13.09 10.34
CA GLU A 251 5.94 -13.14 9.59
C GLU A 251 6.24 -14.54 9.04
N GLU A 252 5.93 -15.59 9.80
CA GLU A 252 6.03 -16.99 9.33
C GLU A 252 5.09 -17.26 8.15
N LYS A 253 3.84 -16.76 8.21
CA LYS A 253 2.91 -16.86 7.07
C LYS A 253 3.39 -16.09 5.85
N ILE A 254 3.96 -14.90 6.05
CA ILE A 254 4.56 -14.12 4.96
C ILE A 254 5.73 -14.89 4.33
N ARG A 255 6.63 -15.47 5.15
CA ARG A 255 7.76 -16.28 4.66
C ARG A 255 7.28 -17.47 3.83
N GLY A 256 6.31 -18.24 4.37
CA GLY A 256 5.72 -19.36 3.63
C GLY A 256 5.10 -18.95 2.29
N GLN A 257 4.45 -17.78 2.26
CA GLN A 257 3.85 -17.25 1.03
C GLN A 257 4.92 -16.79 0.02
N LEU A 258 6.00 -16.17 0.48
CA LEU A 258 7.12 -15.78 -0.38
C LEU A 258 7.80 -17.01 -0.99
N LEU A 259 8.03 -18.08 -0.22
CA LEU A 259 8.55 -19.35 -0.71
C LEU A 259 7.66 -19.96 -1.80
N LYS A 260 6.34 -19.99 -1.60
CA LYS A 260 5.38 -20.46 -2.62
C LYS A 260 5.48 -19.66 -3.91
N GLN A 261 5.57 -18.33 -3.81
CA GLN A 261 5.70 -17.49 -5.00
C GLN A 261 7.02 -17.72 -5.74
N VAL A 262 8.13 -17.93 -5.02
CA VAL A 262 9.41 -18.29 -5.65
C VAL A 262 9.29 -19.63 -6.37
N ALA A 263 8.68 -20.65 -5.75
CA ALA A 263 8.45 -21.95 -6.39
C ALA A 263 7.64 -21.82 -7.68
N ILE A 264 6.61 -20.98 -7.70
CA ILE A 264 5.81 -20.71 -8.91
C ILE A 264 6.67 -20.07 -10.01
N VAL A 265 7.49 -19.06 -9.68
CA VAL A 265 8.31 -18.35 -10.67
C VAL A 265 9.44 -19.20 -11.22
N LYS A 266 9.99 -20.09 -10.40
CA LYS A 266 11.12 -20.98 -10.75
C LYS A 266 10.69 -22.40 -11.14
N GLU A 267 9.42 -22.61 -11.50
CA GLU A 267 8.89 -23.92 -11.93
C GLU A 267 9.19 -25.08 -10.94
N GLY A 268 9.10 -24.75 -9.63
CA GLY A 268 9.36 -25.72 -8.54
C GLY A 268 10.79 -25.74 -8.01
N ASP A 269 11.74 -25.14 -8.70
CA ASP A 269 13.12 -25.06 -8.21
C ASP A 269 13.27 -23.93 -7.18
N ILE A 270 13.29 -24.32 -5.90
CA ILE A 270 13.59 -23.42 -4.77
C ILE A 270 15.08 -23.51 -4.35
N THR A 271 15.90 -24.28 -5.07
CA THR A 271 17.35 -24.36 -4.80
C THR A 271 17.99 -23.00 -5.14
N GLY A 272 18.93 -22.56 -4.32
CA GLY A 272 19.64 -21.29 -4.52
C GLY A 272 18.96 -20.07 -3.88
N ILE A 273 17.87 -20.23 -3.07
CA ILE A 273 17.51 -19.24 -2.06
C ILE A 273 18.39 -19.54 -0.83
N GLU A 274 19.68 -19.31 -0.97
CA GLU A 274 20.53 -19.24 0.20
C GLU A 274 20.03 -18.04 1.03
N GLU A 275 19.35 -18.35 2.13
CA GLU A 275 19.17 -17.33 3.16
C GLU A 275 20.56 -16.91 3.59
N PRO A 276 21.00 -15.69 3.30
CA PRO A 276 22.30 -15.27 3.73
C PRO A 276 22.31 -15.39 5.25
N VAL A 277 23.23 -16.19 5.78
CA VAL A 277 23.46 -16.30 7.21
C VAL A 277 23.55 -14.88 7.75
N LYS A 278 22.61 -14.49 8.65
CA LYS A 278 22.60 -13.16 9.23
C LYS A 278 23.99 -12.88 9.77
N LYS A 279 24.83 -12.17 9.02
CA LYS A 279 26.06 -11.62 9.58
C LYS A 279 25.60 -10.76 10.74
N LYS A 280 26.05 -11.09 11.97
CA LYS A 280 25.76 -10.28 13.16
C LYS A 280 26.20 -8.85 12.87
N SER A 281 25.27 -8.04 12.39
CA SER A 281 25.53 -6.61 12.12
C SER A 281 25.82 -5.95 13.46
N LYS A 282 26.95 -5.24 13.56
CA LYS A 282 27.27 -4.40 14.72
C LYS A 282 26.27 -3.24 14.88
N THR A 283 25.44 -2.96 13.88
CA THR A 283 24.38 -1.96 13.92
C THR A 283 23.13 -2.53 14.59
N LYS A 284 22.53 -1.77 15.53
CA LYS A 284 21.26 -2.12 16.16
C LYS A 284 20.23 -2.45 15.08
N SER A 285 19.59 -3.62 15.18
CA SER A 285 18.42 -3.97 14.39
C SER A 285 17.38 -2.84 14.47
N ARG A 286 16.90 -2.36 13.34
CA ARG A 286 15.82 -1.37 13.32
C ARG A 286 14.55 -2.01 13.87
N LYS A 287 13.78 -1.25 14.65
CA LYS A 287 12.47 -1.71 15.14
C LYS A 287 11.59 -2.17 13.96
N ASN A 288 10.82 -3.21 14.16
CA ASN A 288 9.88 -3.78 13.19
C ASN A 288 10.53 -4.34 11.90
N GLN A 289 11.81 -4.72 11.94
CA GLN A 289 12.42 -5.55 10.90
C GLN A 289 11.93 -6.99 11.04
N PHE A 290 11.88 -7.68 9.92
CA PHE A 290 11.59 -9.12 9.91
C PHE A 290 12.73 -9.92 10.53
N ASP A 291 12.40 -11.08 11.10
CA ASP A 291 13.39 -12.01 11.67
C ASP A 291 14.20 -12.73 10.58
N PHE A 292 13.76 -12.69 9.33
CA PHE A 292 14.44 -13.28 8.17
C PHE A 292 14.75 -12.23 7.10
N PRO A 293 15.73 -12.45 6.20
CA PRO A 293 16.02 -11.57 5.09
C PRO A 293 14.92 -11.66 4.02
N ILE A 294 14.38 -10.54 3.59
CA ILE A 294 13.30 -10.48 2.59
C ILE A 294 13.86 -10.36 1.18
N SER A 295 14.99 -9.64 1.01
CA SER A 295 15.56 -9.33 -0.31
C SER A 295 15.77 -10.54 -1.20
N PRO A 296 16.30 -11.69 -0.76
CA PRO A 296 16.51 -12.85 -1.64
C PRO A 296 15.22 -13.36 -2.27
N TYR A 297 14.13 -13.41 -1.49
CA TYR A 297 12.82 -13.83 -1.99
C TYR A 297 12.26 -12.81 -3.00
N LEU A 298 12.35 -11.51 -2.69
CA LEU A 298 11.87 -10.48 -3.59
C LEU A 298 12.65 -10.47 -4.90
N ILE A 299 13.97 -10.61 -4.87
CA ILE A 299 14.81 -10.69 -6.08
C ILE A 299 14.40 -11.90 -6.92
N ALA A 300 14.21 -13.07 -6.29
CA ALA A 300 13.78 -14.28 -6.99
C ALA A 300 12.41 -14.09 -7.68
N ILE A 301 11.46 -13.42 -7.02
CA ILE A 301 10.10 -13.17 -7.53
C ILE A 301 10.09 -12.05 -8.58
N THR A 302 10.83 -10.97 -8.36
CA THR A 302 10.78 -9.77 -9.20
C THR A 302 11.82 -9.78 -10.33
N GLY A 303 12.90 -10.57 -10.19
CA GLY A 303 14.05 -10.58 -11.09
C GLY A 303 14.98 -9.38 -10.95
N VAL A 304 14.75 -8.48 -9.96
CA VAL A 304 15.54 -7.26 -9.73
C VAL A 304 15.60 -6.92 -8.25
N ASP A 305 16.68 -6.27 -7.81
CA ASP A 305 16.82 -5.79 -6.44
C ASP A 305 16.27 -4.36 -6.28
N LEU A 306 15.05 -4.24 -5.77
CA LEU A 306 14.43 -2.95 -5.50
C LEU A 306 15.10 -2.19 -4.35
N CYS A 307 15.83 -2.88 -3.46
CA CYS A 307 16.53 -2.24 -2.33
C CYS A 307 17.76 -1.45 -2.76
N LYS A 308 18.25 -1.66 -3.99
CA LYS A 308 19.28 -0.82 -4.60
C LYS A 308 18.81 0.61 -4.85
N ILE A 309 17.49 0.84 -4.92
CA ILE A 309 16.94 2.20 -5.06
C ILE A 309 17.08 2.92 -3.72
N PRO A 310 17.77 4.07 -3.63
CA PRO A 310 17.87 4.81 -2.39
C PRO A 310 16.51 5.16 -1.81
N GLY A 311 16.33 4.92 -0.52
CA GLY A 311 15.08 5.15 0.21
C GLY A 311 14.11 3.96 0.21
N ILE A 312 14.37 2.90 -0.55
CA ILE A 312 13.58 1.66 -0.52
C ILE A 312 14.27 0.65 0.41
N SER A 313 13.60 0.28 1.50
CA SER A 313 14.02 -0.80 2.39
C SER A 313 13.35 -2.12 1.99
N GLU A 314 13.86 -3.25 2.49
CA GLU A 314 13.23 -4.57 2.28
C GLU A 314 11.75 -4.58 2.66
N VAL A 315 11.40 -3.97 3.81
CA VAL A 315 10.01 -3.86 4.26
C VAL A 315 9.18 -3.03 3.28
N THR A 316 9.73 -1.89 2.81
CA THR A 316 9.05 -1.04 1.84
C THR A 316 8.85 -1.74 0.49
N ALA A 317 9.85 -2.49 0.03
CA ALA A 317 9.78 -3.28 -1.19
C ALA A 317 8.71 -4.37 -1.08
N LEU A 318 8.68 -5.12 0.04
CA LEU A 318 7.67 -6.14 0.30
C LEU A 318 6.26 -5.55 0.36
N GLU A 319 6.06 -4.49 1.17
CA GLU A 319 4.77 -3.80 1.28
C GLU A 319 4.29 -3.27 -0.07
N PHE A 320 5.21 -2.75 -0.90
CA PHE A 320 4.90 -2.25 -2.22
C PHE A 320 4.51 -3.38 -3.18
N ILE A 321 5.32 -4.44 -3.28
CA ILE A 321 5.04 -5.59 -4.16
C ILE A 321 3.75 -6.30 -3.75
N SER A 322 3.47 -6.42 -2.46
CA SER A 322 2.21 -7.01 -1.98
C SER A 322 0.96 -6.21 -2.42
N GLU A 323 1.08 -4.91 -2.68
CA GLU A 323 -0.02 -4.08 -3.17
C GLU A 323 -0.14 -4.07 -4.70
N VAL A 324 0.96 -4.21 -5.41
CA VAL A 324 1.04 -3.99 -6.87
C VAL A 324 1.18 -5.31 -7.63
N GLY A 325 1.86 -6.29 -7.04
CA GLY A 325 2.33 -7.48 -7.76
C GLY A 325 3.57 -7.18 -8.59
N VAL A 326 3.95 -8.13 -9.44
CA VAL A 326 5.15 -8.06 -10.27
C VAL A 326 4.85 -7.80 -11.74
N ASP A 327 3.61 -8.04 -12.17
CA ASP A 327 3.19 -7.88 -13.57
C ASP A 327 2.84 -6.42 -13.88
N MET A 328 3.75 -5.74 -14.57
CA MET A 328 3.59 -4.35 -14.98
C MET A 328 2.77 -4.18 -16.27
N SER A 329 2.46 -5.26 -17.00
CA SER A 329 1.65 -5.21 -18.23
C SER A 329 0.21 -4.74 -17.97
N LYS A 330 -0.28 -4.87 -16.73
CA LYS A 330 -1.58 -4.39 -16.26
C LYS A 330 -1.74 -2.86 -16.40
N TRP A 331 -0.67 -2.12 -16.58
CA TRP A 331 -0.68 -0.68 -16.84
C TRP A 331 -0.07 -0.35 -18.20
N LYS A 332 -0.80 0.39 -19.02
CA LYS A 332 -0.37 0.78 -20.39
C LYS A 332 0.99 1.49 -20.44
N SER A 333 1.41 2.16 -19.37
CA SER A 333 2.70 2.83 -19.26
C SER A 333 3.04 3.23 -17.82
N ALA A 334 4.29 3.61 -17.58
CA ALA A 334 4.75 4.17 -16.31
C ALA A 334 3.94 5.41 -15.85
N LYS A 335 3.40 6.20 -16.81
CA LYS A 335 2.53 7.35 -16.50
C LYS A 335 1.18 6.89 -15.94
N HIS A 336 0.55 5.88 -16.54
CA HIS A 336 -0.71 5.29 -16.06
C HIS A 336 -0.52 4.63 -14.69
N PHE A 337 0.61 3.93 -14.50
CA PHE A 337 0.98 3.36 -13.22
C PHE A 337 1.10 4.42 -12.11
N ALA A 338 1.84 5.51 -12.37
CA ALA A 338 1.98 6.62 -11.41
C ALA A 338 0.64 7.33 -11.12
N ALA A 339 -0.25 7.43 -12.11
CA ALA A 339 -1.61 7.97 -11.93
C ALA A 339 -2.47 7.04 -11.07
N TRP A 340 -2.39 5.73 -11.29
CA TRP A 340 -3.06 4.73 -10.46
C TRP A 340 -2.60 4.79 -9.00
N LEU A 341 -1.29 4.98 -8.77
CA LEU A 341 -0.70 5.19 -7.43
C LEU A 341 -1.13 6.51 -6.76
N ASN A 342 -1.92 7.34 -7.44
CA ASN A 342 -2.28 8.68 -6.98
C ASN A 342 -1.05 9.57 -6.69
N LEU A 343 -0.08 9.53 -7.59
CA LEU A 343 1.16 10.34 -7.52
C LEU A 343 1.19 11.45 -8.58
N THR A 344 0.11 11.62 -9.34
CA THR A 344 -0.07 12.68 -10.32
C THR A 344 -1.24 13.58 -9.94
N PRO A 345 -1.17 14.89 -10.20
CA PRO A 345 -2.30 15.78 -9.96
C PRO A 345 -3.45 15.46 -10.93
N ASN A 346 -4.68 15.64 -10.46
CA ASN A 346 -5.87 15.60 -11.30
C ASN A 346 -6.09 16.98 -11.93
N THR A 347 -5.34 17.25 -13.00
CA THR A 347 -5.39 18.55 -13.67
C THR A 347 -6.67 18.68 -14.47
N LYS A 348 -7.47 19.71 -14.15
CA LYS A 348 -8.65 20.11 -14.91
C LYS A 348 -8.29 21.29 -15.79
N ILE A 349 -8.55 21.18 -17.08
CA ILE A 349 -8.27 22.20 -18.09
C ILE A 349 -9.59 22.58 -18.76
N SER A 350 -9.82 23.88 -18.96
CA SER A 350 -10.91 24.41 -19.77
C SER A 350 -10.40 25.61 -20.59
N GLY A 351 -10.73 25.68 -21.85
CA GLY A 351 -10.25 26.73 -22.76
C GLY A 351 -8.72 26.89 -22.77
N GLY A 352 -7.97 25.78 -22.69
CA GLY A 352 -6.51 25.79 -22.61
C GLY A 352 -5.91 26.25 -21.27
N LYS A 353 -6.73 26.71 -20.31
CA LYS A 353 -6.27 27.15 -19.00
C LYS A 353 -6.46 26.09 -17.93
N ILE A 354 -5.44 25.94 -17.05
CA ILE A 354 -5.51 25.01 -15.91
C ILE A 354 -6.42 25.62 -14.84
N ILE A 355 -7.61 25.04 -14.63
CA ILE A 355 -8.56 25.46 -13.59
C ILE A 355 -8.13 24.90 -12.23
N SER A 356 -7.62 23.66 -12.18
CA SER A 356 -7.20 23.01 -10.95
C SER A 356 -6.16 21.95 -11.24
N SER A 357 -5.15 21.84 -10.37
CA SER A 357 -4.17 20.73 -10.38
C SER A 357 -4.08 20.05 -9.01
N LYS A 358 -5.21 19.96 -8.30
CA LYS A 358 -5.29 19.31 -6.98
C LYS A 358 -5.16 17.79 -7.12
N MET A 359 -4.54 17.17 -6.11
CA MET A 359 -4.52 15.70 -5.99
C MET A 359 -5.92 15.15 -5.73
N MET A 360 -6.22 13.98 -6.26
CA MET A 360 -7.47 13.30 -5.92
C MET A 360 -7.48 12.91 -4.43
N LYS A 361 -8.63 13.06 -3.77
CA LYS A 361 -8.85 12.58 -2.40
C LYS A 361 -9.02 11.05 -2.38
N LYS A 362 -8.03 10.33 -2.91
CA LYS A 362 -8.00 8.87 -3.00
C LYS A 362 -6.84 8.34 -2.18
N LYS A 363 -7.10 7.36 -1.31
CA LYS A 363 -6.05 6.66 -0.56
C LYS A 363 -5.53 5.51 -1.42
N ASN A 364 -4.22 5.50 -1.73
CA ASN A 364 -3.53 4.37 -2.35
C ASN A 364 -2.33 4.02 -1.48
N LYS A 365 -2.31 2.79 -0.92
CA LYS A 365 -1.28 2.34 0.02
C LYS A 365 0.09 2.26 -0.64
N ALA A 366 0.18 1.68 -1.84
CA ALA A 366 1.45 1.60 -2.57
C ALA A 366 2.04 2.99 -2.86
N GLY A 367 1.20 3.96 -3.29
CA GLY A 367 1.61 5.35 -3.45
C GLY A 367 2.03 6.02 -2.14
N GLN A 368 1.44 5.61 -1.01
CA GLN A 368 1.84 6.09 0.32
C GLN A 368 3.23 5.59 0.70
N TYR A 369 3.54 4.31 0.45
CA TYR A 369 4.87 3.75 0.70
C TYR A 369 5.95 4.50 -0.06
N LEU A 370 5.70 4.80 -1.34
CA LEU A 370 6.66 5.58 -2.14
C LEU A 370 6.80 7.04 -1.66
N ARG A 371 5.75 7.67 -1.14
CA ARG A 371 5.87 9.02 -0.53
C ARG A 371 6.69 8.98 0.76
N GLN A 372 6.55 7.93 1.57
CA GLN A 372 7.38 7.73 2.77
C GLN A 372 8.84 7.51 2.39
N ALA A 373 9.10 6.62 1.43
CA ALA A 373 10.44 6.38 0.90
C ALA A 373 11.08 7.67 0.35
N ALA A 374 10.32 8.46 -0.41
CA ALA A 374 10.78 9.74 -0.93
C ALA A 374 11.15 10.73 0.18
N SER A 375 10.39 10.78 1.27
CA SER A 375 10.65 11.69 2.40
C SER A 375 11.98 11.38 3.11
N CYS A 376 12.42 10.11 3.12
CA CYS A 376 13.70 9.69 3.69
C CYS A 376 14.91 10.16 2.86
N LEU A 377 14.71 10.68 1.65
CA LEU A 377 15.79 11.10 0.75
C LEU A 377 16.28 12.54 1.01
N SER A 378 15.73 13.24 1.97
CA SER A 378 16.06 14.65 2.26
C SER A 378 17.57 14.87 2.55
N THR A 379 18.21 13.95 3.24
CA THR A 379 19.63 13.98 3.61
C THR A 379 20.50 13.06 2.76
N ASN A 380 19.91 12.33 1.81
CA ASN A 380 20.62 11.35 0.99
C ASN A 380 21.47 12.04 -0.07
N LYS A 381 22.75 11.62 -0.23
CA LYS A 381 23.74 12.22 -1.15
C LYS A 381 23.71 11.64 -2.57
N THR A 382 22.70 10.84 -2.92
CA THR A 382 22.54 10.25 -4.24
C THR A 382 21.80 11.20 -5.20
N PRO A 383 21.85 10.98 -6.53
CA PRO A 383 21.16 11.80 -7.53
C PRO A 383 19.66 11.97 -7.27
N ILE A 384 18.99 10.95 -6.70
CA ILE A 384 17.58 11.05 -6.33
C ILE A 384 17.36 11.91 -5.09
N GLY A 385 18.30 11.91 -4.14
CA GLY A 385 18.30 12.83 -2.99
C GLY A 385 18.51 14.29 -3.44
N ASP A 386 19.41 14.53 -4.41
CA ASP A 386 19.59 15.84 -5.03
C ASP A 386 18.32 16.31 -5.73
N TYR A 387 17.65 15.42 -6.44
CA TYR A 387 16.35 15.70 -7.03
C TYR A 387 15.31 16.10 -5.98
N TYR A 388 15.22 15.36 -4.85
CA TYR A 388 14.32 15.70 -3.75
C TYR A 388 14.60 17.09 -3.19
N ARG A 389 15.87 17.44 -2.90
CA ARG A 389 16.26 18.77 -2.37
C ARG A 389 15.92 19.90 -3.32
N ARG A 390 16.17 19.73 -4.63
CA ARG A 390 15.76 20.72 -5.66
C ARG A 390 14.24 20.92 -5.67
N MET A 391 13.48 19.82 -5.61
CA MET A 391 12.02 19.92 -5.57
C MET A 391 11.51 20.53 -4.25
N ARG A 392 12.21 20.29 -3.15
CA ARG A 392 11.86 20.90 -1.84
C ARG A 392 12.03 22.40 -1.85
N ALA A 393 13.09 22.92 -2.43
CA ALA A 393 13.31 24.36 -2.58
C ALA A 393 12.23 25.03 -3.44
N ARG A 394 11.67 24.29 -4.43
CA ARG A 394 10.66 24.84 -5.36
C ARG A 394 9.22 24.67 -4.89
N LEU A 395 8.88 23.51 -4.30
CA LEU A 395 7.49 23.06 -4.06
C LEU A 395 7.18 22.80 -2.57
N GLY A 396 8.17 23.03 -1.69
CA GLY A 396 8.07 22.65 -0.30
C GLY A 396 8.16 21.13 -0.07
N GLY A 397 8.16 20.70 1.19
CA GLY A 397 8.40 19.30 1.57
C GLY A 397 7.36 18.32 1.02
N ARG A 398 6.06 18.69 1.06
CA ARG A 398 4.97 17.83 0.54
C ARG A 398 5.07 17.67 -0.98
N GLY A 399 5.34 18.74 -1.71
CA GLY A 399 5.52 18.73 -3.16
C GLY A 399 6.74 17.91 -3.57
N ALA A 400 7.87 18.05 -2.87
CA ALA A 400 9.08 17.27 -3.10
C ALA A 400 8.86 15.77 -2.88
N ALA A 401 8.20 15.38 -1.78
CA ALA A 401 7.88 13.98 -1.51
C ALA A 401 6.99 13.39 -2.61
N LEU A 402 5.99 14.12 -3.09
CA LEU A 402 5.10 13.67 -4.15
C LEU A 402 5.84 13.50 -5.50
N THR A 403 6.59 14.52 -5.94
CA THR A 403 7.30 14.48 -7.23
C THR A 403 8.41 13.43 -7.23
N THR A 404 9.09 13.23 -6.10
CA THR A 404 10.10 12.17 -5.97
C THR A 404 9.46 10.79 -5.93
N ALA A 405 8.34 10.62 -5.22
CA ALA A 405 7.57 9.37 -5.24
C ALA A 405 7.07 9.01 -6.66
N HIS A 406 6.63 10.01 -7.43
CA HIS A 406 6.29 9.82 -8.84
C HIS A 406 7.50 9.31 -9.65
N LYS A 407 8.70 9.86 -9.42
CA LYS A 407 9.93 9.40 -10.10
C LYS A 407 10.31 7.99 -9.66
N LEU A 408 10.23 7.67 -8.36
CA LEU A 408 10.42 6.31 -7.83
C LEU A 408 9.46 5.30 -8.49
N ALA A 409 8.18 5.65 -8.60
CA ALA A 409 7.19 4.80 -9.26
C ALA A 409 7.57 4.46 -10.70
N ARG A 410 8.04 5.45 -11.47
CA ARG A 410 8.48 5.23 -12.85
C ARG A 410 9.73 4.37 -12.95
N LEU A 411 10.68 4.55 -12.02
CA LEU A 411 11.89 3.71 -11.94
C LEU A 411 11.51 2.26 -11.66
N ILE A 412 10.71 2.01 -10.61
CA ILE A 412 10.27 0.66 -10.24
C ILE A 412 9.49 0.01 -11.39
N TYR A 413 8.57 0.74 -12.03
CA TYR A 413 7.86 0.25 -13.22
C TYR A 413 8.82 -0.21 -14.32
N THR A 414 9.84 0.60 -14.64
CA THR A 414 10.82 0.27 -15.69
C THR A 414 11.68 -0.93 -15.29
N MET A 415 12.14 -0.98 -14.04
CA MET A 415 12.93 -2.10 -13.53
C MET A 415 12.14 -3.42 -13.60
N LEU A 416 10.90 -3.44 -13.10
CA LEU A 416 10.05 -4.63 -13.10
C LEU A 416 9.65 -5.06 -14.51
N LEU A 417 9.35 -4.11 -15.42
CA LEU A 417 8.95 -4.41 -16.80
C LEU A 417 10.12 -4.95 -17.64
N LYS A 418 11.29 -4.30 -17.52
CA LYS A 418 12.46 -4.61 -18.36
C LYS A 418 13.43 -5.58 -17.71
N LYS A 419 13.20 -5.97 -16.44
CA LYS A 419 14.11 -6.82 -15.64
C LYS A 419 15.53 -6.26 -15.58
N VAL A 420 15.66 -4.94 -15.42
CA VAL A 420 16.95 -4.24 -15.33
C VAL A 420 17.18 -3.72 -13.91
N GLU A 421 18.41 -3.85 -13.44
CA GLU A 421 18.81 -3.38 -12.12
C GLU A 421 18.85 -1.84 -12.07
N TYR A 422 18.70 -1.30 -10.85
CA TYR A 422 18.81 0.14 -10.62
C TYR A 422 20.21 0.64 -10.98
N ASN A 423 20.26 1.65 -11.84
CA ASN A 423 21.47 2.40 -12.16
C ASN A 423 21.20 3.89 -11.89
N PRO A 424 22.09 4.60 -11.16
CA PRO A 424 21.98 6.05 -10.98
C PRO A 424 21.85 6.84 -12.29
N GLY A 425 22.40 6.33 -13.42
CA GLY A 425 22.21 6.87 -14.76
C GLY A 425 20.75 6.94 -15.22
N MET A 426 19.86 6.08 -14.73
CA MET A 426 18.42 6.18 -15.00
C MET A 426 17.79 7.50 -14.49
N MET A 427 18.53 8.24 -13.67
CA MET A 427 18.13 9.55 -13.16
C MET A 427 18.73 10.70 -14.00
N VAL A 428 19.68 10.39 -14.89
CA VAL A 428 20.58 11.39 -15.52
C VAL A 428 20.03 11.97 -16.80
N ASP A 429 18.99 11.37 -17.44
CA ASP A 429 18.40 11.84 -18.71
C ASP A 429 18.11 13.37 -18.80
N ASN A 430 18.29 14.11 -17.71
CA ASN A 430 18.12 15.55 -17.66
C ASN A 430 19.21 16.30 -16.89
N GLN A 431 20.27 15.65 -16.36
CA GLN A 431 21.26 16.40 -15.59
C GLN A 431 22.16 17.26 -16.47
N GLU A 432 22.56 16.78 -17.64
CA GLU A 432 23.35 17.58 -18.59
C GLU A 432 22.53 18.75 -19.13
N LYS A 433 21.31 18.46 -19.59
CA LYS A 433 20.38 19.52 -20.01
C LYS A 433 20.09 20.53 -18.89
N PHE A 434 19.97 20.05 -17.66
CA PHE A 434 19.73 20.93 -16.51
C PHE A 434 20.97 21.75 -16.14
N LYS A 435 22.18 21.20 -16.27
CA LYS A 435 23.45 21.95 -16.11
C LYS A 435 23.54 23.00 -17.17
N GLU A 436 23.31 22.67 -18.44
CA GLU A 436 23.29 23.62 -19.56
C GLU A 436 22.26 24.75 -19.36
N ASP A 437 21.02 24.41 -18.98
CA ASP A 437 20.00 25.42 -18.72
C ASP A 437 20.35 26.32 -17.52
N LYS A 438 21.06 25.78 -16.51
CA LYS A 438 21.52 26.56 -15.36
C LYS A 438 22.68 27.48 -15.76
N ILE A 439 23.63 27.01 -16.58
CA ILE A 439 24.71 27.80 -17.12
C ILE A 439 24.14 28.94 -17.95
N LYS A 440 23.28 28.68 -18.93
CA LYS A 440 22.58 29.69 -19.73
C LYS A 440 21.85 30.73 -18.89
N LYS A 441 21.22 30.31 -17.77
CA LYS A 441 20.51 31.24 -16.88
C LYS A 441 21.47 32.11 -16.08
N LEU A 442 22.59 31.57 -15.64
CA LEU A 442 23.64 32.32 -14.94
C LEU A 442 24.34 33.31 -15.87
N GLU A 443 24.65 32.90 -17.09
CA GLU A 443 25.21 33.77 -18.14
C GLU A 443 24.28 34.94 -18.45
N LYS A 444 22.96 34.67 -18.55
CA LYS A 444 21.96 35.73 -18.77
C LYS A 444 21.82 36.69 -17.59
N GLN A 445 22.01 36.21 -16.36
CA GLN A 445 22.05 37.05 -15.16
C GLN A 445 23.33 37.90 -15.13
N LEU A 446 24.47 37.30 -15.46
CA LEU A 446 25.73 37.99 -15.49
C LEU A 446 25.76 39.11 -16.59
N ALA A 447 25.20 38.82 -17.77
CA ALA A 447 25.03 39.80 -18.83
C ALA A 447 24.14 40.98 -18.40
N ARG A 448 23.05 40.71 -17.69
CA ARG A 448 22.15 41.76 -17.14
C ARG A 448 22.87 42.65 -16.11
N LEU A 449 23.67 42.04 -15.21
CA LEU A 449 24.44 42.80 -14.22
C LEU A 449 25.55 43.63 -14.88
N LYS A 450 26.23 43.12 -15.93
CA LYS A 450 27.22 43.86 -16.68
C LYS A 450 26.63 45.02 -17.48
N ASN A 451 25.39 44.91 -17.94
CA ASN A 451 24.71 45.99 -18.67
C ASN A 451 24.01 47.00 -17.75
N ALA A 452 23.94 46.73 -16.44
CA ALA A 452 23.36 47.60 -15.41
C ALA A 452 24.44 48.35 -14.60
N ALA A 453 25.71 48.03 -14.80
CA ALA A 453 26.90 48.73 -14.31
C ALA A 453 27.49 49.63 -15.41
#